data_0d5692d6492f2703b479abfc565bc4dd
#
_entry.id   0d5692d6492f2703b479abfc565bc4dd
#
_cell.length_a   1.000
_cell.length_b   1.000
_cell.length_c   1.000
_cell.angle_alpha   90.00
_cell.angle_beta   90.00
_cell.angle_gamma   90.00
#
_symmetry.space_group_name_H-M   'P 1'
#
loop_
_entity.id
_entity.type
_entity.pdbx_description
1 polymer ?
#
loop_
_entity_poly.entity_id
_entity_poly.type
_entity_poly.pdbx_seq_one_letter_code
_entity_poly.pdbx_strand_id
1 'polypeptide(L)'
;MGNRGSKGGRLGRTRRLRLLCQAAWSALTNGYAAGFLEKKIYTGKLKSLCVPGLNCYSCPGALAGCPIGSLQAVLSSSSFTVSCYVLGFLMMFGTLLGRFICGWLCPFGLVQDLLHKIPFPGKKKNLPGHRFLIYMKYVILVLFVILLPSFAVGVTGNGNPWFCKYICPSGTLMAGLPLGLGNPMLRTALGKLFSWKVFLLVLTVVLSVKYYRPFCKYVCPLGAIYGLFNPISLYRFRIEEKTCIQCGACQKVCKMDIRVWKTPDSPECIRCGDCKSVCPTGSIRSTMERMRAEGRGKAEAYEKQLETEQV
;
A
#
# COMPACT_ATOMS: atom_id res chain seq x y z
N MET A 1 -15.97 16.90 -31.56
CA MET A 1 -15.57 17.67 -30.33
C MET A 1 -16.32 17.14 -29.12
N GLY A 2 -15.99 15.93 -28.60
CA GLY A 2 -16.75 15.20 -27.60
C GLY A 2 -16.15 15.30 -26.20
N ASN A 3 -16.88 15.89 -25.29
CA ASN A 3 -16.96 15.58 -23.84
C ASN A 3 -15.69 15.61 -22.96
N ARG A 4 -14.89 16.69 -23.04
CA ARG A 4 -13.77 16.90 -22.09
C ARG A 4 -14.23 17.15 -20.65
N GLY A 5 -15.42 17.74 -20.44
CA GLY A 5 -15.96 18.05 -19.12
C GLY A 5 -16.30 16.83 -18.26
N SER A 6 -16.88 15.77 -18.85
CA SER A 6 -17.29 14.56 -18.13
C SER A 6 -16.09 13.72 -17.60
N LYS A 7 -14.94 13.75 -18.30
CA LYS A 7 -13.73 12.99 -17.94
C LYS A 7 -13.00 13.57 -16.73
N GLY A 8 -12.94 14.90 -16.62
CA GLY A 8 -12.37 15.59 -15.45
C GLY A 8 -13.15 15.28 -14.17
N GLY A 9 -14.47 15.24 -14.25
CA GLY A 9 -15.35 14.89 -13.14
C GLY A 9 -15.15 13.44 -12.64
N ARG A 10 -15.04 12.46 -13.55
CA ARG A 10 -14.78 11.05 -13.19
C ARG A 10 -13.46 10.86 -12.46
N LEU A 11 -12.39 11.45 -12.99
CA LEU A 11 -11.06 11.37 -12.38
C LEU A 11 -11.04 12.01 -10.99
N GLY A 12 -11.67 13.16 -10.83
CA GLY A 12 -11.81 13.83 -9.54
C GLY A 12 -12.56 12.98 -8.52
N ARG A 13 -13.70 12.40 -8.94
CA ARG A 13 -14.50 11.49 -8.10
C ARG A 13 -13.71 10.26 -7.64
N THR A 14 -12.99 9.58 -8.54
CA THR A 14 -12.18 8.41 -8.19
C THR A 14 -11.10 8.77 -7.16
N ARG A 15 -10.43 9.90 -7.34
CA ARG A 15 -9.40 10.38 -6.40
C ARG A 15 -9.97 10.75 -5.04
N ARG A 16 -11.14 11.39 -4.99
CA ARG A 16 -11.84 11.70 -3.73
C ARG A 16 -12.25 10.42 -3.00
N LEU A 17 -12.90 9.49 -3.68
CA LEU A 17 -13.29 8.19 -3.12
C LEU A 17 -12.09 7.44 -2.53
N ARG A 18 -10.98 7.40 -3.25
CA ARG A 18 -9.76 6.76 -2.77
C ARG A 18 -9.25 7.39 -1.48
N LEU A 19 -9.19 8.72 -1.42
CA LEU A 19 -8.75 9.44 -0.22
C LEU A 19 -9.70 9.21 0.95
N LEU A 20 -11.01 9.21 0.72
CA LEU A 20 -12.01 8.92 1.74
C LEU A 20 -11.87 7.48 2.27
N CYS A 21 -11.72 6.50 1.39
CA CYS A 21 -11.47 5.10 1.79
C CYS A 21 -10.18 4.97 2.63
N GLN A 22 -9.09 5.60 2.20
CA GLN A 22 -7.83 5.60 2.95
C GLN A 22 -7.97 6.28 4.31
N ALA A 23 -8.66 7.42 4.38
CA ALA A 23 -8.89 8.15 5.62
C ALA A 23 -9.78 7.35 6.58
N ALA A 24 -10.89 6.80 6.09
CA ALA A 24 -11.80 5.97 6.88
C ALA A 24 -11.07 4.71 7.41
N TRP A 25 -10.30 4.03 6.55
CA TRP A 25 -9.53 2.86 6.97
C TRP A 25 -8.44 3.23 7.98
N SER A 26 -7.75 4.36 7.80
CA SER A 26 -6.75 4.85 8.74
C SER A 26 -7.37 5.19 10.09
N ALA A 27 -8.55 5.83 10.11
CA ALA A 27 -9.29 6.11 11.33
C ALA A 27 -9.76 4.84 12.02
N LEU A 28 -10.26 3.85 11.27
CA LEU A 28 -10.69 2.56 11.82
C LEU A 28 -9.53 1.79 12.46
N THR A 29 -8.38 1.73 11.78
CA THR A 29 -7.22 0.95 12.24
C THR A 29 -6.40 1.65 13.33
N ASN A 30 -6.56 2.97 13.48
CA ASN A 30 -5.89 3.80 14.49
C ASN A 30 -6.90 4.56 15.38
N GLY A 31 -8.06 3.97 15.63
CA GLY A 31 -9.19 4.60 16.34
C GLY A 31 -9.02 4.74 17.85
N TYR A 32 -7.96 4.22 18.46
CA TYR A 32 -7.74 4.35 19.90
C TYR A 32 -7.15 5.71 20.25
N ALA A 33 -8.02 6.74 20.25
CA ALA A 33 -7.64 8.12 20.54
C ALA A 33 -7.11 8.29 21.98
N ALA A 34 -7.63 7.54 22.95
CA ALA A 34 -7.17 7.56 24.35
C ALA A 34 -5.66 7.28 24.49
N GLY A 35 -5.09 6.41 23.62
CA GLY A 35 -3.66 6.12 23.64
C GLY A 35 -2.77 7.34 23.37
N PHE A 36 -3.24 8.30 22.59
CA PHE A 36 -2.52 9.57 22.38
C PHE A 36 -2.61 10.49 23.59
N LEU A 37 -3.75 10.50 24.31
CA LEU A 37 -3.95 11.29 25.52
C LEU A 37 -3.16 10.72 26.68
N GLU A 38 -3.27 9.41 26.90
CA GLU A 38 -2.57 8.71 27.98
C GLU A 38 -1.09 8.43 27.67
N LYS A 39 -0.63 8.67 26.43
CA LYS A 39 0.73 8.41 25.96
C LYS A 39 1.15 6.94 26.14
N LYS A 40 0.18 6.03 26.06
CA LYS A 40 0.35 4.59 26.20
C LYS A 40 -0.02 3.85 24.91
N ILE A 41 0.64 2.72 24.69
CA ILE A 41 0.32 1.82 23.56
C ILE A 41 -0.90 0.99 23.93
N TYR A 42 -1.84 0.84 23.00
CA TYR A 42 -2.97 -0.08 23.18
C TYR A 42 -2.49 -1.53 23.35
N THR A 43 -2.94 -2.21 24.38
CA THR A 43 -2.53 -3.59 24.75
C THR A 43 -3.67 -4.61 24.67
N GLY A 44 -4.82 -4.24 24.08
CA GLY A 44 -5.99 -5.11 23.96
C GLY A 44 -5.80 -6.26 22.95
N LYS A 45 -6.72 -7.24 22.97
CA LYS A 45 -6.69 -8.46 22.14
C LYS A 45 -6.61 -8.17 20.62
N LEU A 46 -7.16 -7.07 20.16
CA LEU A 46 -7.11 -6.70 18.73
C LEU A 46 -5.68 -6.42 18.23
N LYS A 47 -4.72 -6.18 19.13
CA LYS A 47 -3.32 -5.93 18.79
C LYS A 47 -2.62 -7.13 18.15
N SER A 48 -3.11 -8.35 18.40
CA SER A 48 -2.60 -9.57 17.77
C SER A 48 -3.02 -9.71 16.30
N LEU A 49 -4.04 -8.95 15.86
CA LEU A 49 -4.48 -8.98 14.48
C LEU A 49 -3.55 -8.14 13.58
N CYS A 50 -3.34 -8.62 12.36
CA CYS A 50 -2.64 -7.85 11.33
C CYS A 50 -3.64 -7.03 10.50
N VAL A 51 -3.22 -5.84 10.07
CA VAL A 51 -3.93 -5.06 9.04
C VAL A 51 -3.15 -5.10 7.74
N PRO A 52 -3.81 -5.12 6.58
CA PRO A 52 -3.11 -5.31 5.31
C PRO A 52 -2.24 -4.13 4.88
N GLY A 53 -2.31 -2.98 5.57
CA GLY A 53 -1.52 -1.78 5.32
C GLY A 53 -0.28 -1.65 6.19
N LEU A 54 0.55 -0.65 5.90
CA LEU A 54 1.68 -0.28 6.73
C LEU A 54 1.19 0.54 7.92
N ASN A 55 0.93 -0.12 9.05
CA ASN A 55 0.45 0.47 10.30
C ASN A 55 1.37 0.10 11.46
N CYS A 56 1.96 1.07 12.15
CA CYS A 56 2.98 0.78 13.16
C CYS A 56 2.35 0.12 14.41
N TYR A 57 2.89 -1.04 14.82
CA TYR A 57 2.47 -1.73 16.04
C TYR A 57 2.60 -0.86 17.29
N SER A 58 3.69 -0.08 17.38
CA SER A 58 3.96 0.78 18.53
C SER A 58 3.20 2.11 18.51
N CYS A 59 2.35 2.37 17.50
CA CYS A 59 1.51 3.56 17.48
C CYS A 59 0.52 3.54 18.66
N PRO A 60 0.40 4.65 19.43
CA PRO A 60 -0.56 4.74 20.54
C PRO A 60 -2.01 4.47 20.12
N GLY A 61 -2.40 4.98 18.96
CA GLY A 61 -3.75 4.81 18.43
C GLY A 61 -4.01 3.50 17.68
N ALA A 62 -2.98 2.70 17.37
CA ALA A 62 -3.14 1.52 16.53
C ALA A 62 -3.80 0.36 17.26
N LEU A 63 -4.96 -0.06 16.75
CA LEU A 63 -5.69 -1.24 17.22
C LEU A 63 -5.07 -2.55 16.75
N ALA A 64 -4.38 -2.54 15.62
CA ALA A 64 -3.80 -3.74 15.01
C ALA A 64 -2.43 -3.46 14.39
N GLY A 65 -1.63 -4.52 14.19
CA GLY A 65 -0.22 -4.42 13.81
C GLY A 65 0.05 -4.48 12.31
N CYS A 66 1.26 -4.05 11.93
CA CYS A 66 1.77 -4.18 10.57
C CYS A 66 2.25 -5.62 10.31
N PRO A 67 1.89 -6.27 9.19
CA PRO A 67 2.32 -7.63 8.91
C PRO A 67 3.84 -7.76 8.71
N ILE A 68 4.54 -6.69 8.29
CA ILE A 68 6.02 -6.70 8.20
C ILE A 68 6.66 -6.74 9.58
N GLY A 69 6.12 -6.00 10.54
CA GLY A 69 6.60 -6.04 11.92
C GLY A 69 6.37 -7.42 12.55
N SER A 70 5.17 -7.97 12.36
CA SER A 70 4.83 -9.31 12.83
C SER A 70 5.67 -10.40 12.16
N LEU A 71 5.94 -10.30 10.86
CA LEU A 71 6.82 -11.23 10.14
C LEU A 71 8.25 -11.22 10.72
N GLN A 72 8.82 -10.04 10.96
CA GLN A 72 10.15 -9.92 11.57
C GLN A 72 10.17 -10.48 12.99
N ALA A 73 9.14 -10.22 13.80
CA ALA A 73 9.04 -10.75 15.15
C ALA A 73 9.02 -12.29 15.17
N VAL A 74 8.30 -12.90 14.22
CA VAL A 74 8.27 -14.36 14.05
C VAL A 74 9.62 -14.91 13.61
N LEU A 75 10.27 -14.30 12.61
CA LEU A 75 11.56 -14.74 12.11
C LEU A 75 12.70 -14.54 13.11
N SER A 76 12.55 -13.61 14.04
CA SER A 76 13.54 -13.32 15.09
C SER A 76 13.33 -14.14 16.38
N SER A 77 12.31 -14.98 16.47
CA SER A 77 12.06 -15.86 17.61
C SER A 77 12.92 -17.12 17.52
N SER A 78 13.55 -17.51 18.64
CA SER A 78 14.38 -18.72 18.72
C SER A 78 13.57 -20.03 18.56
N SER A 79 12.29 -20.03 18.90
CA SER A 79 11.38 -21.08 18.53
C SER A 79 10.90 -20.85 17.11
N PHE A 80 11.43 -21.59 16.16
CA PHE A 80 11.11 -21.55 14.73
C PHE A 80 9.65 -21.93 14.41
N THR A 81 8.71 -21.54 15.23
CA THR A 81 7.29 -21.61 14.93
C THR A 81 6.97 -20.52 13.92
N VAL A 82 7.17 -20.84 12.63
CA VAL A 82 6.68 -19.99 11.55
C VAL A 82 5.20 -19.76 11.84
N SER A 83 4.84 -18.54 12.21
CA SER A 83 3.44 -18.21 12.42
C SER A 83 2.75 -18.27 11.07
N CYS A 84 2.14 -19.41 10.76
CA CYS A 84 1.34 -19.63 9.54
C CYS A 84 0.29 -18.54 9.38
N TYR A 85 -0.13 -17.90 10.48
CA TYR A 85 -1.06 -16.78 10.48
C TYR A 85 -0.53 -15.59 9.67
N VAL A 86 0.69 -15.11 9.93
CA VAL A 86 1.24 -13.91 9.26
C VAL A 86 1.51 -14.21 7.79
N LEU A 87 2.07 -15.38 7.49
CA LEU A 87 2.34 -15.79 6.12
C LEU A 87 1.03 -16.00 5.35
N GLY A 88 0.07 -16.73 5.92
CA GLY A 88 -1.26 -16.94 5.34
C GLY A 88 -2.02 -15.63 5.11
N PHE A 89 -1.93 -14.70 6.08
CA PHE A 89 -2.51 -13.37 5.94
C PHE A 89 -1.93 -12.60 4.74
N LEU A 90 -0.60 -12.57 4.60
CA LEU A 90 0.08 -11.92 3.49
C LEU A 90 -0.26 -12.58 2.13
N MET A 91 -0.30 -13.91 2.10
CA MET A 91 -0.68 -14.67 0.90
C MET A 91 -2.14 -14.43 0.53
N MET A 92 -3.05 -14.49 1.48
CA MET A 92 -4.48 -14.27 1.26
C MET A 92 -4.74 -12.87 0.68
N PHE A 93 -4.27 -11.82 1.34
CA PHE A 93 -4.45 -10.45 0.85
C PHE A 93 -3.67 -10.18 -0.44
N GLY A 94 -2.51 -10.78 -0.61
CA GLY A 94 -1.71 -10.71 -1.82
C GLY A 94 -2.43 -11.30 -3.03
N THR A 95 -2.97 -12.52 -2.90
CA THR A 95 -3.69 -13.22 -3.98
C THR A 95 -5.06 -12.60 -4.26
N LEU A 96 -5.77 -12.11 -3.26
CA LEU A 96 -7.07 -11.47 -3.47
C LEU A 96 -6.92 -10.08 -4.10
N LEU A 97 -6.11 -9.21 -3.51
CA LEU A 97 -6.09 -7.79 -3.81
C LEU A 97 -4.75 -7.27 -4.35
N GLY A 98 -3.63 -7.98 -4.12
CA GLY A 98 -2.31 -7.49 -4.51
C GLY A 98 -2.00 -6.08 -3.99
N ARG A 99 -1.40 -5.23 -4.81
CA ARG A 99 -1.08 -3.83 -4.43
C ARG A 99 -2.27 -2.86 -4.41
N PHE A 100 -3.49 -3.31 -4.63
CA PHE A 100 -4.69 -2.50 -4.37
C PHE A 100 -4.70 -1.96 -2.93
N ILE A 101 -4.28 -2.78 -1.98
CA ILE A 101 -4.13 -2.41 -0.57
C ILE A 101 -3.27 -1.16 -0.40
N CYS A 102 -2.13 -1.11 -1.09
CA CYS A 102 -1.23 0.06 -1.05
C CYS A 102 -1.89 1.33 -1.62
N GLY A 103 -2.81 1.16 -2.57
CA GLY A 103 -3.54 2.27 -3.18
C GLY A 103 -4.71 2.79 -2.37
N TRP A 104 -5.41 1.93 -1.62
CA TRP A 104 -6.72 2.21 -1.04
C TRP A 104 -6.81 2.09 0.48
N LEU A 105 -5.98 1.25 1.11
CA LEU A 105 -6.09 0.91 2.52
C LEU A 105 -4.86 1.30 3.36
N CYS A 106 -3.75 1.69 2.74
CA CYS A 106 -2.51 1.95 3.48
C CYS A 106 -2.50 3.36 4.12
N PRO A 107 -2.42 3.48 5.48
CA PRO A 107 -2.35 4.77 6.16
C PRO A 107 -1.12 5.60 5.76
N PHE A 108 0.05 4.97 5.68
CA PHE A 108 1.27 5.65 5.27
C PHE A 108 1.23 6.09 3.79
N GLY A 109 0.47 5.35 2.95
CA GLY A 109 0.17 5.75 1.58
C GLY A 109 -0.69 7.02 1.51
N LEU A 110 -1.63 7.18 2.44
CA LEU A 110 -2.44 8.40 2.59
C LEU A 110 -1.55 9.61 2.92
N VAL A 111 -0.63 9.46 3.89
CA VAL A 111 0.31 10.54 4.27
C VAL A 111 1.10 11.02 3.05
N GLN A 112 1.68 10.10 2.26
CA GLN A 112 2.43 10.46 1.06
C GLN A 112 1.54 11.10 -0.03
N ASP A 113 0.29 10.66 -0.17
CA ASP A 113 -0.66 11.28 -1.11
C ASP A 113 -1.03 12.71 -0.71
N LEU A 114 -1.18 12.98 0.59
CA LEU A 114 -1.44 14.31 1.13
C LEU A 114 -0.24 15.23 0.94
N LEU A 115 0.98 14.77 1.28
CA LEU A 115 2.22 15.52 1.07
C LEU A 115 2.42 15.88 -0.42
N HIS A 116 2.11 14.94 -1.32
CA HIS A 116 2.23 15.21 -2.75
C HIS A 116 1.18 16.21 -3.29
N LYS A 117 0.11 16.52 -2.55
CA LYS A 117 -0.84 17.58 -2.93
C LYS A 117 -0.29 18.99 -2.72
N ILE A 118 0.67 19.19 -1.80
CA ILE A 118 1.29 20.49 -1.53
C ILE A 118 1.83 21.04 -2.85
N PRO A 119 1.46 22.25 -3.28
CA PRO A 119 1.95 22.84 -4.53
C PRO A 119 3.46 23.06 -4.44
N PHE A 120 4.20 22.38 -5.30
CA PHE A 120 5.66 22.52 -5.39
C PHE A 120 6.06 22.54 -6.87
N PRO A 121 6.92 23.48 -7.30
CA PRO A 121 7.37 23.56 -8.68
C PRO A 121 8.22 22.33 -9.07
N GLY A 122 8.10 21.88 -10.30
CA GLY A 122 8.94 20.80 -10.83
C GLY A 122 8.64 19.40 -10.29
N LYS A 123 7.38 19.08 -9.97
CA LYS A 123 6.98 17.71 -9.59
C LYS A 123 7.31 16.70 -10.68
N LYS A 124 7.97 15.62 -10.28
CA LYS A 124 8.34 14.51 -11.17
C LYS A 124 7.67 13.21 -10.72
N LYS A 125 7.42 12.30 -11.67
CA LYS A 125 6.84 10.98 -11.36
C LYS A 125 7.86 10.04 -10.72
N ASN A 126 9.12 10.11 -11.12
CA ASN A 126 10.18 9.19 -10.74
C ASN A 126 11.43 9.92 -10.26
N LEU A 127 12.20 9.26 -9.37
CA LEU A 127 13.57 9.66 -9.04
C LEU A 127 14.52 9.37 -10.21
N PRO A 128 15.63 10.10 -10.32
CA PRO A 128 16.73 9.69 -11.20
C PRO A 128 17.19 8.28 -10.80
N GLY A 129 17.56 7.45 -11.77
CA GLY A 129 17.93 6.05 -11.51
C GLY A 129 16.74 5.12 -11.21
N HIS A 130 15.51 5.51 -11.53
CA HIS A 130 14.28 4.78 -11.27
C HIS A 130 14.36 3.27 -11.57
N ARG A 131 15.02 2.87 -12.67
CA ARG A 131 15.14 1.47 -13.09
C ARG A 131 15.86 0.59 -12.06
N PHE A 132 16.90 1.12 -11.40
CA PHE A 132 17.63 0.41 -10.35
C PHE A 132 16.94 0.53 -9.00
N LEU A 133 16.44 1.73 -8.68
CA LEU A 133 15.80 1.97 -7.39
C LEU A 133 14.54 1.10 -7.16
N ILE A 134 13.83 0.69 -8.21
CA ILE A 134 12.69 -0.22 -8.08
C ILE A 134 13.08 -1.55 -7.44
N TYR A 135 14.27 -2.06 -7.71
CA TYR A 135 14.75 -3.32 -7.13
C TYR A 135 15.17 -3.17 -5.67
N MET A 136 15.49 -1.97 -5.20
CA MET A 136 15.92 -1.70 -3.83
C MET A 136 14.93 -2.25 -2.79
N LYS A 137 13.62 -2.14 -3.02
CA LYS A 137 12.59 -2.68 -2.10
C LYS A 137 12.66 -4.20 -1.95
N TYR A 138 13.08 -4.94 -3.00
CA TYR A 138 13.27 -6.39 -2.94
C TYR A 138 14.54 -6.73 -2.18
N VAL A 139 15.61 -5.98 -2.38
CA VAL A 139 16.85 -6.12 -1.61
C VAL A 139 16.57 -5.84 -0.11
N ILE A 140 15.83 -4.79 0.20
CA ILE A 140 15.42 -4.48 1.58
C ILE A 140 14.55 -5.60 2.15
N LEU A 141 13.61 -6.15 1.37
CA LEU A 141 12.78 -7.27 1.79
C LEU A 141 13.63 -8.49 2.17
N VAL A 142 14.52 -8.90 1.28
CA VAL A 142 15.35 -10.10 1.52
C VAL A 142 16.34 -9.86 2.65
N LEU A 143 17.10 -8.76 2.61
CA LEU A 143 18.18 -8.52 3.57
C LEU A 143 17.64 -8.13 4.95
N PHE A 144 16.79 -7.08 5.05
CA PHE A 144 16.39 -6.50 6.33
C PHE A 144 15.14 -7.12 6.96
N VAL A 145 14.29 -7.78 6.18
CA VAL A 145 13.06 -8.40 6.70
C VAL A 145 13.22 -9.90 6.88
N ILE A 146 13.99 -10.58 6.03
CA ILE A 146 14.15 -12.04 6.08
C ILE A 146 15.50 -12.42 6.69
N LEU A 147 16.62 -12.10 6.03
CA LEU A 147 17.94 -12.60 6.41
C LEU A 147 18.40 -12.07 7.78
N LEU A 148 18.46 -10.77 7.97
CA LEU A 148 18.98 -10.20 9.21
C LEU A 148 18.19 -10.61 10.45
N PRO A 149 16.84 -10.61 10.48
CA PRO A 149 16.09 -11.12 11.62
C PRO A 149 16.32 -12.61 11.90
N SER A 150 16.52 -13.42 10.83
CA SER A 150 16.71 -14.87 10.98
C SER A 150 18.10 -15.26 11.46
N PHE A 151 19.17 -14.54 11.01
CA PHE A 151 20.55 -14.90 11.32
C PHE A 151 21.14 -14.10 12.47
N ALA A 152 20.73 -12.85 12.67
CA ALA A 152 21.23 -12.00 13.75
C ALA A 152 20.41 -12.16 15.02
N VAL A 153 20.16 -13.40 15.42
CA VAL A 153 19.54 -13.73 16.72
C VAL A 153 20.62 -13.58 17.79
N GLY A 154 20.43 -12.64 18.71
CA GLY A 154 21.40 -12.40 19.79
C GLY A 154 21.44 -13.54 20.81
N VAL A 155 22.44 -13.48 21.72
CA VAL A 155 22.65 -14.46 22.81
C VAL A 155 21.41 -14.66 23.70
N THR A 156 20.51 -13.68 23.73
CA THR A 156 19.22 -13.71 24.45
C THR A 156 18.10 -14.45 23.70
N GLY A 157 18.39 -15.04 22.53
CA GLY A 157 17.38 -15.76 21.74
C GLY A 157 16.34 -14.89 21.02
N ASN A 158 16.39 -13.57 21.18
CA ASN A 158 15.48 -12.63 20.53
C ASN A 158 16.25 -11.75 19.54
N GLY A 159 15.90 -11.86 18.25
CA GLY A 159 16.45 -10.99 17.21
C GLY A 159 15.76 -9.63 17.15
N ASN A 160 16.42 -8.64 16.56
CA ASN A 160 15.88 -7.30 16.38
C ASN A 160 15.04 -7.21 15.09
N PRO A 161 13.93 -6.47 15.07
CA PRO A 161 13.20 -6.15 13.84
C PRO A 161 13.96 -5.07 13.05
N TRP A 162 14.97 -5.48 12.29
CA TRP A 162 15.95 -4.61 11.62
C TRP A 162 15.32 -3.54 10.74
N PHE A 163 14.37 -3.89 9.89
CA PHE A 163 13.68 -2.91 9.05
C PHE A 163 12.92 -1.87 9.87
N CYS A 164 12.15 -2.31 10.87
CA CYS A 164 11.36 -1.42 11.72
C CYS A 164 12.26 -0.52 12.58
N LYS A 165 13.38 -1.06 13.08
CA LYS A 165 14.31 -0.37 13.95
C LYS A 165 15.14 0.67 13.21
N TYR A 166 15.61 0.38 12.00
CA TYR A 166 16.61 1.21 11.31
C TYR A 166 16.09 1.99 10.09
N ILE A 167 15.06 1.49 9.39
CA ILE A 167 14.66 2.04 8.08
C ILE A 167 13.25 2.62 8.09
N CYS A 168 12.29 2.04 8.82
CA CYS A 168 10.87 2.37 8.68
C CYS A 168 10.51 3.78 9.16
N PRO A 169 10.17 4.73 8.25
CA PRO A 169 9.74 6.09 8.64
C PRO A 169 8.31 6.12 9.20
N SER A 170 7.47 5.13 8.84
CA SER A 170 6.12 5.01 9.39
C SER A 170 6.14 4.81 10.90
N GLY A 171 7.06 3.98 11.41
CA GLY A 171 7.25 3.79 12.85
C GLY A 171 7.67 5.07 13.56
N THR A 172 8.53 5.87 12.94
CA THR A 172 8.96 7.16 13.51
C THR A 172 7.82 8.16 13.53
N LEU A 173 7.04 8.25 12.44
CA LEU A 173 5.91 9.18 12.33
C LEU A 173 4.77 8.81 13.29
N MET A 174 4.36 7.53 13.32
CA MET A 174 3.15 7.10 14.02
C MET A 174 3.39 6.75 15.50
N ALA A 175 4.62 6.39 15.86
CA ALA A 175 4.98 6.00 17.23
C ALA A 175 6.11 6.87 17.81
N GLY A 176 7.23 7.00 17.12
CA GLY A 176 8.42 7.68 17.64
C GLY A 176 8.18 9.14 18.01
N LEU A 177 7.50 9.90 17.14
CA LEU A 177 7.19 11.30 17.44
C LEU A 177 6.13 11.45 18.56
N PRO A 178 4.95 10.80 18.50
CA PRO A 178 3.95 10.95 19.55
C PRO A 178 4.43 10.51 20.92
N LEU A 179 5.11 9.37 21.01
CA LEU A 179 5.61 8.87 22.29
C LEU A 179 6.85 9.64 22.79
N GLY A 180 7.78 9.98 21.89
CA GLY A 180 9.00 10.70 22.25
C GLY A 180 8.74 12.16 22.67
N LEU A 181 7.78 12.84 22.05
CA LEU A 181 7.37 14.18 22.46
C LEU A 181 6.47 14.14 23.70
N GLY A 182 5.69 13.08 23.84
CA GLY A 182 4.73 12.93 24.90
C GLY A 182 5.31 12.55 26.26
N ASN A 183 6.40 11.77 26.31
CA ASN A 183 6.97 11.20 27.53
C ASN A 183 8.37 11.77 27.80
N PRO A 184 8.57 12.57 28.89
CA PRO A 184 9.88 13.13 29.24
C PRO A 184 10.94 12.05 29.48
N MET A 185 10.54 10.94 30.10
CA MET A 185 11.45 9.82 30.43
C MET A 185 11.95 9.09 29.15
N LEU A 186 11.08 8.94 28.14
CA LEU A 186 11.49 8.40 26.85
C LEU A 186 12.39 9.38 26.08
N ARG A 187 12.16 10.68 26.25
CA ARG A 187 12.95 11.73 25.59
C ARG A 187 14.43 11.69 26.00
N THR A 188 14.75 11.44 27.24
CA THR A 188 16.12 11.28 27.73
C THR A 188 16.80 10.02 27.19
N ALA A 189 16.03 8.97 26.92
CA ALA A 189 16.52 7.71 26.34
C ALA A 189 16.67 7.75 24.80
N LEU A 190 16.23 8.83 24.13
CA LEU A 190 16.34 9.00 22.68
C LEU A 190 17.78 9.29 22.27
N GLY A 191 18.50 8.25 21.83
CA GLY A 191 19.88 8.33 21.39
C GLY A 191 20.05 8.61 19.88
N LYS A 192 21.27 8.45 19.38
CA LYS A 192 21.67 8.66 17.96
C LYS A 192 20.78 7.93 16.96
N LEU A 193 20.25 6.76 17.31
CA LEU A 193 19.34 5.99 16.45
C LEU A 193 18.04 6.74 16.17
N PHE A 194 17.50 7.46 17.15
CA PHE A 194 16.29 8.25 16.95
C PHE A 194 16.54 9.40 15.98
N SER A 195 17.66 10.11 16.11
CA SER A 195 18.07 11.18 15.19
C SER A 195 18.21 10.67 13.76
N TRP A 196 18.80 9.48 13.57
CA TRP A 196 18.87 8.81 12.27
C TRP A 196 17.47 8.54 11.69
N LYS A 197 16.54 8.02 12.48
CA LYS A 197 15.17 7.73 12.06
C LYS A 197 14.38 8.99 11.73
N VAL A 198 14.58 10.06 12.48
CA VAL A 198 13.99 11.39 12.17
C VAL A 198 14.54 11.91 10.85
N PHE A 199 15.84 11.79 10.60
CA PHE A 199 16.45 12.15 9.32
C PHE A 199 15.80 11.39 8.15
N LEU A 200 15.61 10.07 8.27
CA LEU A 200 14.93 9.26 7.24
C LEU A 200 13.47 9.66 7.04
N LEU A 201 12.78 10.03 8.12
CA LEU A 201 11.40 10.53 8.02
C LEU A 201 11.37 11.87 7.28
N VAL A 202 12.21 12.83 7.64
CA VAL A 202 12.31 14.14 6.97
C VAL A 202 12.66 13.96 5.49
N LEU A 203 13.63 13.10 5.18
CA LEU A 203 14.00 12.76 3.81
C LEU A 203 12.79 12.20 3.03
N THR A 204 12.03 11.28 3.65
CA THR A 204 10.82 10.70 3.03
C THR A 204 9.75 11.76 2.80
N VAL A 205 9.54 12.68 3.74
CA VAL A 205 8.59 13.79 3.63
C VAL A 205 8.98 14.72 2.48
N VAL A 206 10.22 15.18 2.44
CA VAL A 206 10.74 16.07 1.38
C VAL A 206 10.62 15.41 0.00
N LEU A 207 11.03 14.15 -0.11
CA LEU A 207 10.89 13.39 -1.35
C LEU A 207 9.43 13.20 -1.76
N SER A 208 8.50 13.02 -0.80
CA SER A 208 7.07 12.83 -1.07
C SER A 208 6.37 14.08 -1.60
N VAL A 209 6.86 15.26 -1.26
CA VAL A 209 6.37 16.53 -1.84
C VAL A 209 6.71 16.60 -3.34
N LYS A 210 7.94 16.24 -3.72
CA LYS A 210 8.44 16.35 -5.09
C LYS A 210 8.08 15.15 -5.97
N TYR A 211 8.17 13.92 -5.42
CA TYR A 211 7.97 12.66 -6.12
C TYR A 211 6.73 11.92 -5.60
N TYR A 212 6.02 11.22 -6.49
CA TYR A 212 4.84 10.49 -6.09
C TYR A 212 5.20 9.18 -5.37
N ARG A 213 4.85 9.08 -4.08
CA ARG A 213 5.02 7.91 -3.20
C ARG A 213 6.42 7.28 -3.26
N PRO A 214 7.51 8.00 -3.01
CA PRO A 214 8.87 7.49 -3.15
C PRO A 214 9.16 6.32 -2.23
N PHE A 215 8.71 6.36 -0.98
CA PHE A 215 8.90 5.26 -0.04
C PHE A 215 8.20 3.98 -0.50
N CYS A 216 6.92 4.05 -0.89
CA CYS A 216 6.16 2.89 -1.36
C CYS A 216 6.71 2.32 -2.68
N LYS A 217 7.38 3.14 -3.48
CA LYS A 217 7.93 2.77 -4.78
C LYS A 217 9.28 2.07 -4.65
N TYR A 218 10.16 2.53 -3.73
CA TYR A 218 11.57 2.15 -3.72
C TYR A 218 12.03 1.44 -2.44
N VAL A 219 11.35 1.65 -1.30
CA VAL A 219 11.84 1.19 0.01
C VAL A 219 10.91 0.19 0.68
N CYS A 220 9.59 0.30 0.48
CA CYS A 220 8.60 -0.46 1.25
C CYS A 220 8.61 -1.97 0.94
N PRO A 221 8.97 -2.84 1.90
CA PRO A 221 8.99 -4.29 1.70
C PRO A 221 7.58 -4.89 1.53
N LEU A 222 6.57 -4.32 2.19
CA LEU A 222 5.18 -4.71 1.99
C LEU A 222 4.72 -4.46 0.55
N GLY A 223 5.17 -3.33 -0.03
CA GLY A 223 4.95 -3.03 -1.45
C GLY A 223 5.70 -3.99 -2.38
N ALA A 224 6.82 -4.57 -1.96
CA ALA A 224 7.51 -5.62 -2.70
C ALA A 224 6.72 -6.93 -2.67
N ILE A 225 6.29 -7.38 -1.49
CA ILE A 225 5.49 -8.62 -1.32
C ILE A 225 4.22 -8.55 -2.17
N TYR A 226 3.37 -7.55 -1.96
CA TYR A 226 2.13 -7.40 -2.74
C TYR A 226 2.38 -7.17 -4.24
N GLY A 227 3.56 -6.62 -4.59
CA GLY A 227 3.98 -6.47 -5.98
C GLY A 227 4.18 -7.82 -6.68
N LEU A 228 4.78 -8.80 -6.00
CA LEU A 228 4.96 -10.15 -6.53
C LEU A 228 3.61 -10.84 -6.80
N PHE A 229 2.59 -10.58 -5.97
CA PHE A 229 1.25 -11.12 -6.15
C PHE A 229 0.41 -10.39 -7.22
N ASN A 230 0.81 -9.20 -7.66
CA ASN A 230 0.01 -8.43 -8.63
C ASN A 230 -0.37 -9.19 -9.90
N PRO A 231 0.52 -9.95 -10.56
CA PRO A 231 0.18 -10.68 -11.78
C PRO A 231 -0.85 -11.80 -11.57
N ILE A 232 -0.85 -12.43 -10.39
CA ILE A 232 -1.71 -13.58 -10.06
C ILE A 232 -2.96 -13.22 -9.27
N SER A 233 -3.07 -11.97 -8.78
CA SER A 233 -4.17 -11.55 -7.92
C SER A 233 -5.52 -11.55 -8.63
N LEU A 234 -6.58 -11.87 -7.89
CA LEU A 234 -7.95 -11.94 -8.40
C LEU A 234 -8.46 -10.57 -8.85
N TYR A 235 -8.27 -9.53 -8.04
CA TYR A 235 -8.63 -8.16 -8.42
C TYR A 235 -7.52 -7.54 -9.27
N ARG A 236 -7.70 -7.49 -10.58
CA ARG A 236 -6.73 -6.90 -11.52
C ARG A 236 -7.41 -6.14 -12.65
N PHE A 237 -6.66 -5.27 -13.31
CA PHE A 237 -7.14 -4.58 -14.51
C PHE A 237 -6.79 -5.40 -15.75
N ARG A 238 -7.74 -5.52 -16.64
CA ARG A 238 -7.58 -6.11 -17.97
C ARG A 238 -7.89 -5.06 -19.01
N ILE A 239 -7.19 -5.15 -20.12
CA ILE A 239 -7.41 -4.28 -21.28
C ILE A 239 -8.07 -5.12 -22.35
N GLU A 240 -9.13 -4.62 -22.89
CA GLU A 240 -9.82 -5.19 -24.05
C GLU A 240 -9.15 -4.65 -25.31
N GLU A 241 -8.35 -5.50 -25.95
CA GLU A 241 -7.52 -5.10 -27.10
C GLU A 241 -8.36 -4.59 -28.27
N LYS A 242 -9.54 -5.19 -28.50
CA LYS A 242 -10.47 -4.83 -29.57
C LYS A 242 -10.97 -3.38 -29.46
N THR A 243 -11.12 -2.87 -28.25
CA THR A 243 -11.64 -1.52 -27.99
C THR A 243 -10.54 -0.51 -27.66
N CYS A 244 -9.29 -0.96 -27.50
CA CYS A 244 -8.15 -0.11 -27.15
C CYS A 244 -7.55 0.56 -28.38
N ILE A 245 -7.70 1.88 -28.47
CA ILE A 245 -7.13 2.71 -29.55
C ILE A 245 -5.70 3.17 -29.29
N GLN A 246 -5.02 2.66 -28.29
CA GLN A 246 -3.62 2.94 -27.91
C GLN A 246 -3.26 4.45 -27.78
N CYS A 247 -4.22 5.30 -27.41
CA CYS A 247 -4.05 6.76 -27.34
C CYS A 247 -3.08 7.27 -26.26
N GLY A 248 -2.57 6.39 -25.39
CA GLY A 248 -1.59 6.72 -24.35
C GLY A 248 -2.13 7.55 -23.16
N ALA A 249 -3.42 7.90 -23.12
CA ALA A 249 -4.02 8.69 -22.04
C ALA A 249 -3.85 8.03 -20.65
N CYS A 250 -3.98 6.72 -20.59
CA CYS A 250 -3.78 5.92 -19.37
C CYS A 250 -2.34 6.01 -18.83
N GLN A 251 -1.33 6.04 -19.69
CA GLN A 251 0.08 6.21 -19.31
C GLN A 251 0.37 7.65 -18.85
N LYS A 252 -0.19 8.65 -19.52
CA LYS A 252 -0.01 10.06 -19.13
C LYS A 252 -0.52 10.35 -17.74
N VAL A 253 -1.68 9.79 -17.35
CA VAL A 253 -2.27 9.99 -16.02
C VAL A 253 -1.65 9.11 -14.93
N CYS A 254 -0.95 8.03 -15.32
CA CYS A 254 -0.36 7.08 -14.37
C CYS A 254 0.75 7.74 -13.55
N LYS A 255 0.53 7.86 -12.23
CA LYS A 255 1.51 8.43 -11.29
C LYS A 255 2.65 7.45 -10.97
N MET A 256 2.40 6.14 -11.16
CA MET A 256 3.43 5.10 -11.00
C MET A 256 4.30 4.92 -12.25
N ASP A 257 3.98 5.65 -13.33
CA ASP A 257 4.70 5.64 -14.60
C ASP A 257 4.77 4.28 -15.30
N ILE A 258 3.63 3.59 -15.29
CA ILE A 258 3.48 2.27 -15.91
C ILE A 258 2.90 2.45 -17.32
N ARG A 259 3.39 1.65 -18.27
CA ARG A 259 2.78 1.50 -19.60
C ARG A 259 1.53 0.61 -19.48
N VAL A 260 0.44 1.18 -18.92
CA VAL A 260 -0.78 0.44 -18.56
C VAL A 260 -1.32 -0.39 -19.74
N TRP A 261 -1.25 0.15 -20.95
CA TRP A 261 -1.74 -0.51 -22.15
C TRP A 261 -0.89 -1.70 -22.62
N LYS A 262 0.39 -1.80 -22.17
CA LYS A 262 1.25 -2.98 -22.42
C LYS A 262 1.27 -3.95 -21.23
N THR A 263 1.36 -3.40 -20.02
CA THR A 263 1.57 -4.18 -18.78
C THR A 263 0.58 -3.76 -17.70
N PRO A 264 -0.72 -4.09 -17.83
CA PRO A 264 -1.74 -3.72 -16.85
C PRO A 264 -1.50 -4.38 -15.49
N ASP A 265 -0.91 -5.58 -15.49
CA ASP A 265 -0.61 -6.39 -14.30
C ASP A 265 0.79 -6.14 -13.71
N SER A 266 1.42 -5.01 -14.06
CA SER A 266 2.75 -4.65 -13.55
C SER A 266 2.83 -4.76 -12.02
N PRO A 267 3.94 -5.31 -11.46
CA PRO A 267 4.19 -5.33 -10.02
C PRO A 267 4.13 -3.95 -9.36
N GLU A 268 4.30 -2.87 -10.14
CA GLU A 268 4.24 -1.49 -9.64
C GLU A 268 2.83 -0.90 -9.61
N CYS A 269 1.83 -1.56 -10.18
CA CYS A 269 0.47 -1.05 -10.25
C CYS A 269 -0.24 -1.09 -8.90
N ILE A 270 -0.54 0.07 -8.33
CA ILE A 270 -1.32 0.21 -7.08
C ILE A 270 -2.84 0.20 -7.30
N ARG A 271 -3.29 -0.05 -8.51
CA ARG A 271 -4.71 -0.14 -8.90
C ARG A 271 -5.57 1.04 -8.45
N CYS A 272 -5.01 2.24 -8.56
CA CYS A 272 -5.68 3.48 -8.15
C CYS A 272 -6.91 3.86 -8.99
N GLY A 273 -7.06 3.31 -10.20
CA GLY A 273 -8.20 3.56 -11.08
C GLY A 273 -8.12 4.85 -11.93
N ASP A 274 -7.07 5.67 -11.78
CA ASP A 274 -6.91 6.91 -12.55
C ASP A 274 -6.90 6.63 -14.06
N CYS A 275 -6.22 5.56 -14.51
CA CYS A 275 -6.15 5.16 -15.92
C CYS A 275 -7.51 4.79 -16.50
N LYS A 276 -8.35 4.11 -15.71
CA LYS A 276 -9.70 3.71 -16.08
C LYS A 276 -10.62 4.93 -16.25
N SER A 277 -10.47 5.92 -15.35
CA SER A 277 -11.29 7.15 -15.38
C SER A 277 -11.06 8.02 -16.61
N VAL A 278 -9.87 7.95 -17.24
CA VAL A 278 -9.51 8.76 -18.40
C VAL A 278 -9.61 8.00 -19.72
N CYS A 279 -9.86 6.70 -19.70
CA CYS A 279 -9.95 5.90 -20.92
C CYS A 279 -11.17 6.33 -21.74
N PRO A 280 -10.98 6.79 -23.01
CA PRO A 280 -12.08 7.29 -23.84
C PRO A 280 -13.04 6.18 -24.27
N THR A 281 -12.51 4.99 -24.52
CA THR A 281 -13.26 3.82 -25.01
C THR A 281 -13.72 2.88 -23.90
N GLY A 282 -13.32 3.14 -22.63
CA GLY A 282 -13.65 2.23 -21.52
C GLY A 282 -12.98 0.85 -21.59
N SER A 283 -11.92 0.70 -22.41
CA SER A 283 -11.21 -0.57 -22.62
C SER A 283 -10.59 -1.16 -21.36
N ILE A 284 -10.38 -0.35 -20.31
CA ILE A 284 -9.77 -0.80 -19.05
C ILE A 284 -10.88 -1.21 -18.08
N ARG A 285 -11.03 -2.51 -17.87
CA ARG A 285 -12.02 -3.08 -16.95
C ARG A 285 -11.34 -3.83 -15.80
N SER A 286 -11.95 -3.82 -14.62
CA SER A 286 -11.53 -4.71 -13.54
C SER A 286 -12.09 -6.12 -13.75
N THR A 287 -11.43 -7.13 -13.18
CA THR A 287 -11.91 -8.53 -13.24
C THR A 287 -13.36 -8.64 -12.74
N MET A 288 -13.73 -7.92 -11.67
CA MET A 288 -15.10 -7.93 -11.15
C MET A 288 -16.14 -7.36 -12.12
N GLU A 289 -15.78 -6.30 -12.85
CA GLU A 289 -16.70 -5.73 -13.85
C GLU A 289 -16.90 -6.64 -15.04
N ARG A 290 -15.83 -7.34 -15.42
CA ARG A 290 -15.89 -8.33 -16.49
C ARG A 290 -16.80 -9.49 -16.08
N MET A 291 -16.62 -10.06 -14.90
CA MET A 291 -17.50 -11.13 -14.38
C MET A 291 -18.96 -10.70 -14.29
N ARG A 292 -19.23 -9.45 -13.87
CA ARG A 292 -20.60 -8.91 -13.85
C ARG A 292 -21.18 -8.74 -15.24
N ALA A 293 -20.40 -8.35 -16.23
CA ALA A 293 -20.87 -8.22 -17.61
C ALA A 293 -21.17 -9.59 -18.22
N GLU A 294 -20.30 -10.57 -17.99
CA GLU A 294 -20.48 -11.96 -18.43
C GLU A 294 -21.70 -12.61 -17.74
N GLY A 295 -21.90 -12.34 -16.44
CA GLY A 295 -23.08 -12.81 -15.70
C GLY A 295 -24.40 -12.22 -16.21
N ARG A 296 -24.43 -10.92 -16.54
CA ARG A 296 -25.62 -10.29 -17.13
C ARG A 296 -25.93 -10.87 -18.52
N GLY A 297 -24.93 -11.02 -19.36
CA GLY A 297 -25.15 -11.61 -20.68
C GLY A 297 -25.70 -13.06 -20.64
N LYS A 298 -25.25 -13.85 -19.65
CA LYS A 298 -25.80 -15.18 -19.42
C LYS A 298 -27.25 -15.15 -18.92
N ALA A 299 -27.58 -14.21 -18.02
CA ALA A 299 -28.95 -14.05 -17.52
C ALA A 299 -29.89 -13.61 -18.62
N GLU A 300 -29.53 -12.62 -19.45
CA GLU A 300 -30.33 -12.17 -20.60
C GLU A 300 -30.49 -13.25 -21.66
N ALA A 301 -29.47 -14.10 -21.88
CA ALA A 301 -29.56 -15.23 -22.78
C ALA A 301 -30.50 -16.31 -22.25
N TYR A 302 -30.50 -16.57 -20.95
CA TYR A 302 -31.38 -17.53 -20.29
C TYR A 302 -32.85 -17.06 -20.31
N GLU A 303 -33.10 -15.78 -20.04
CA GLU A 303 -34.46 -15.20 -20.14
C GLU A 303 -35.01 -15.30 -21.54
N LYS A 304 -34.23 -15.03 -22.59
CA LYS A 304 -34.64 -15.21 -23.98
C LYS A 304 -34.95 -16.66 -24.34
N GLN A 305 -34.23 -17.63 -23.76
CA GLN A 305 -34.53 -19.05 -23.98
C GLN A 305 -35.86 -19.43 -23.35
N LEU A 306 -36.15 -18.96 -22.14
CA LEU A 306 -37.46 -19.22 -21.49
C LEU A 306 -38.62 -18.60 -22.25
N GLU A 307 -38.44 -17.38 -22.80
CA GLU A 307 -39.47 -16.76 -23.64
C GLU A 307 -39.74 -17.53 -24.93
N THR A 308 -38.70 -18.15 -25.52
CA THR A 308 -38.87 -18.99 -26.75
C THR A 308 -39.46 -20.37 -26.49
N GLU A 309 -39.32 -20.90 -25.26
CA GLU A 309 -39.95 -22.20 -24.88
C GLU A 309 -41.43 -22.08 -24.45
N GLN A 310 -41.89 -20.84 -24.20
CA GLN A 310 -43.31 -20.58 -23.83
C GLN A 310 -44.23 -20.22 -25.01
N VAL A 311 -43.70 -20.15 -26.21
CA VAL A 311 -44.45 -19.95 -27.47
C VAL A 311 -44.58 -21.25 -28.23
#